data_fb264097dc2b9a1d3c0dcc5b33d07b51
#
_entry.id   fb264097dc2b9a1d3c0dcc5b33d07b51
#
_cell.length_a   1.000
_cell.length_b   1.000
_cell.length_c   1.000
_cell.angle_alpha   90.00
_cell.angle_beta   90.00
_cell.angle_gamma   90.00
#
_symmetry.space_group_name_H-M   'P 1'
#
loop_
_entity.id
_entity.type
_entity.pdbx_description
1 polymer ?
#
loop_
_entity_poly.entity_id
_entity_poly.type
_entity_poly.pdbx_seq_one_letter_code
_entity_poly.pdbx_strand_id
1 'polypeptide(L)'
;MKHILHIICLAFCLTAMAAYGTEGKKPSATARQMERAGYVIIQKADPTIHVSLMYARADNFTGRVLYTDLREAYLHPKAAAALVKAQKRLKQLRPDLSLKVYDAARPMHIQQTMWNVVRGTKKDIYVSNPAHGGGMHNYGLAVDITLCNAKGDTLDMGTKIDYLGTAAHINQEDVLVRQHRISKQA
;
A
#
# COMPACT_ATOMS: atom_id res chain seq x y z
N MET A 1 -3.05 18.45 78.77
CA MET A 1 -2.32 17.65 77.77
C MET A 1 -3.37 16.98 76.87
N LYS A 2 -3.61 17.52 75.68
CA LYS A 2 -4.66 17.07 74.79
C LYS A 2 -3.99 16.40 73.56
N HIS A 3 -4.20 15.10 73.43
CA HIS A 3 -3.75 14.35 72.24
C HIS A 3 -4.76 14.55 71.11
N ILE A 4 -4.32 15.15 70.02
CA ILE A 4 -5.08 15.29 68.73
C ILE A 4 -4.72 14.10 67.90
N LEU A 5 -5.70 13.21 67.70
CA LEU A 5 -5.62 12.05 66.82
C LEU A 5 -5.90 12.51 65.37
N HIS A 6 -4.90 12.45 64.48
CA HIS A 6 -5.09 12.74 63.06
C HIS A 6 -5.52 11.45 62.35
N ILE A 7 -6.77 11.41 61.93
CA ILE A 7 -7.29 10.36 61.05
C ILE A 7 -6.93 10.75 59.62
N ILE A 8 -6.02 10.00 59.00
CA ILE A 8 -5.70 10.14 57.54
C ILE A 8 -6.70 9.28 56.79
N CYS A 9 -7.68 9.91 56.14
CA CYS A 9 -8.54 9.28 55.15
C CYS A 9 -7.77 9.09 53.85
N LEU A 10 -7.33 7.85 53.55
CA LEU A 10 -6.83 7.48 52.23
C LEU A 10 -8.04 7.30 51.30
N ALA A 11 -8.30 8.29 50.47
CA ALA A 11 -9.25 8.18 49.39
C ALA A 11 -8.60 7.35 48.25
N PHE A 12 -9.04 6.10 48.12
CA PHE A 12 -8.68 5.22 47.02
C PHE A 12 -9.46 5.68 45.80
N CYS A 13 -8.81 6.49 44.95
CA CYS A 13 -9.34 6.88 43.63
C CYS A 13 -9.16 5.68 42.68
N LEU A 14 -10.21 4.83 42.55
CA LEU A 14 -10.30 3.86 41.47
C LEU A 14 -10.52 4.63 40.15
N THR A 15 -9.46 4.89 39.44
CA THR A 15 -9.57 5.31 38.03
C THR A 15 -9.94 4.08 37.21
N ALA A 16 -11.24 3.97 36.87
CA ALA A 16 -11.69 3.04 35.84
C ALA A 16 -11.05 3.43 34.54
N MET A 17 -9.97 2.74 34.10
CA MET A 17 -9.49 2.78 32.74
C MET A 17 -10.57 2.16 31.87
N ALA A 18 -11.40 2.99 31.25
CA ALA A 18 -12.24 2.59 30.15
C ALA A 18 -11.31 2.09 29.04
N ALA A 19 -11.22 0.77 28.88
CA ALA A 19 -10.61 0.18 27.70
C ALA A 19 -11.46 0.61 26.49
N TYR A 20 -11.02 1.66 25.80
CA TYR A 20 -11.52 1.96 24.46
C TYR A 20 -11.09 0.79 23.56
N GLY A 21 -11.93 -0.24 23.52
CA GLY A 21 -11.86 -1.27 22.49
C GLY A 21 -12.07 -0.56 21.15
N THR A 22 -11.03 -0.42 20.35
CA THR A 22 -11.19 -0.11 18.94
C THR A 22 -11.98 -1.28 18.35
N GLU A 23 -13.28 -1.13 18.18
CA GLU A 23 -14.08 -2.06 17.39
C GLU A 23 -13.42 -2.12 16.00
N GLY A 24 -12.62 -3.17 15.78
CA GLY A 24 -11.97 -3.42 14.50
C GLY A 24 -13.06 -3.56 13.44
N LYS A 25 -13.12 -2.60 12.54
CA LYS A 25 -14.06 -2.60 11.42
C LYS A 25 -14.03 -3.98 10.76
N LYS A 26 -15.17 -4.68 10.67
CA LYS A 26 -15.25 -6.03 10.08
C LYS A 26 -14.62 -6.01 8.67
N PRO A 27 -13.80 -7.03 8.33
CA PRO A 27 -13.22 -7.12 6.98
C PRO A 27 -14.31 -7.08 5.92
N SER A 28 -14.03 -6.40 4.80
CA SER A 28 -14.95 -6.33 3.65
C SER A 28 -15.15 -7.71 2.99
N ALA A 29 -16.08 -7.80 2.05
CA ALA A 29 -16.29 -9.05 1.30
C ALA A 29 -15.02 -9.43 0.53
N THR A 30 -14.39 -8.47 -0.14
CA THR A 30 -13.13 -8.66 -0.89
C THR A 30 -11.98 -9.03 0.05
N ALA A 31 -11.84 -8.36 1.20
CA ALA A 31 -10.82 -8.70 2.20
C ALA A 31 -10.96 -10.15 2.69
N ARG A 32 -12.17 -10.58 3.04
CA ARG A 32 -12.43 -11.98 3.45
C ARG A 32 -12.11 -12.99 2.34
N GLN A 33 -12.35 -12.64 1.07
CA GLN A 33 -11.98 -13.50 -0.05
C GLN A 33 -10.45 -13.64 -0.18
N MET A 34 -9.70 -12.54 -0.04
CA MET A 34 -8.24 -12.54 -0.04
C MET A 34 -7.67 -13.39 1.11
N GLU A 35 -8.21 -13.23 2.32
CA GLU A 35 -7.81 -14.00 3.50
C GLU A 35 -8.07 -15.50 3.34
N ARG A 36 -9.24 -15.89 2.80
CA ARG A 36 -9.56 -17.31 2.49
C ARG A 36 -8.65 -17.89 1.42
N ALA A 37 -8.19 -17.09 0.47
CA ALA A 37 -7.20 -17.47 -0.53
C ALA A 37 -5.77 -17.58 0.04
N GLY A 38 -5.58 -17.32 1.34
CA GLY A 38 -4.29 -17.40 2.03
C GLY A 38 -3.38 -16.20 1.78
N TYR A 39 -3.91 -15.10 1.27
CA TYR A 39 -3.14 -13.87 1.09
C TYR A 39 -2.93 -13.18 2.44
N VAL A 40 -1.81 -12.49 2.56
CA VAL A 40 -1.40 -11.80 3.79
C VAL A 40 -1.47 -10.28 3.60
N ILE A 41 -1.88 -9.57 4.64
CA ILE A 41 -1.90 -8.11 4.68
C ILE A 41 -0.46 -7.62 4.81
N ILE A 42 0.00 -6.77 3.87
CA ILE A 42 1.37 -6.25 3.81
C ILE A 42 1.76 -5.56 5.12
N GLN A 43 0.91 -4.69 5.66
CA GLN A 43 1.22 -3.92 6.87
C GLN A 43 1.21 -4.78 8.15
N LYS A 44 0.59 -5.97 8.14
CA LYS A 44 0.74 -6.96 9.21
C LYS A 44 2.07 -7.72 9.10
N ALA A 45 2.57 -7.92 7.87
CA ALA A 45 3.87 -8.56 7.63
C ALA A 45 5.04 -7.63 7.96
N ASP A 46 4.92 -6.34 7.62
CA ASP A 46 5.89 -5.29 7.99
C ASP A 46 5.18 -3.92 8.10
N PRO A 47 4.97 -3.39 9.33
CA PRO A 47 4.27 -2.13 9.55
C PRO A 47 5.06 -0.90 9.07
N THR A 48 6.32 -1.03 8.72
CA THR A 48 7.14 0.07 8.20
C THR A 48 6.92 0.31 6.70
N ILE A 49 6.20 -0.59 6.00
CA ILE A 49 5.78 -0.40 4.62
C ILE A 49 4.52 0.47 4.59
N HIS A 50 4.60 1.61 3.91
CA HIS A 50 3.45 2.47 3.71
C HIS A 50 2.49 1.86 2.67
N VAL A 51 1.19 2.04 2.87
CA VAL A 51 0.15 1.61 1.91
C VAL A 51 -0.78 2.78 1.60
N SER A 52 -1.03 3.01 0.32
CA SER A 52 -1.93 4.04 -0.18
C SER A 52 -2.59 3.58 -1.47
N LEU A 53 -3.58 2.66 -1.35
CA LEU A 53 -4.23 2.04 -2.51
C LEU A 53 -4.79 3.12 -3.47
N MET A 54 -4.17 3.24 -4.64
CA MET A 54 -4.52 4.28 -5.61
C MET A 54 -5.88 4.05 -6.24
N TYR A 55 -6.27 2.81 -6.45
CA TYR A 55 -7.57 2.47 -7.03
C TYR A 55 -8.74 2.57 -6.03
N ALA A 56 -8.46 2.91 -4.76
CA ALA A 56 -9.46 3.35 -3.77
C ALA A 56 -9.80 4.85 -3.89
N ARG A 57 -9.16 5.56 -4.82
CA ARG A 57 -9.39 6.98 -5.17
C ARG A 57 -9.61 7.12 -6.68
N ALA A 58 -10.09 8.28 -7.13
CA ALA A 58 -10.34 8.55 -8.56
C ALA A 58 -9.10 9.12 -9.29
N ASP A 59 -8.02 9.44 -8.59
CA ASP A 59 -6.77 10.00 -9.14
C ASP A 59 -5.84 8.93 -9.75
N ASN A 60 -6.42 7.99 -10.48
CA ASN A 60 -5.74 6.94 -11.24
C ASN A 60 -6.08 7.04 -12.73
N PHE A 61 -5.46 6.20 -13.58
CA PHE A 61 -5.63 6.31 -15.03
C PHE A 61 -7.06 6.05 -15.51
N THR A 62 -7.91 5.39 -14.72
CA THR A 62 -9.33 5.14 -15.07
C THR A 62 -10.24 6.30 -14.74
N GLY A 63 -9.79 7.26 -13.91
CA GLY A 63 -10.59 8.37 -13.39
C GLY A 63 -11.71 7.96 -12.44
N ARG A 64 -11.69 6.71 -11.92
CA ARG A 64 -12.76 6.14 -11.11
C ARG A 64 -12.24 5.45 -9.86
N VAL A 65 -13.07 5.41 -8.81
CA VAL A 65 -12.83 4.55 -7.64
C VAL A 65 -13.18 3.12 -8.03
N LEU A 66 -12.20 2.22 -8.01
CA LEU A 66 -12.38 0.81 -8.34
C LEU A 66 -12.46 -0.06 -7.09
N TYR A 67 -11.66 0.24 -6.05
CA TYR A 67 -11.70 -0.46 -4.77
C TYR A 67 -12.74 0.18 -3.85
N THR A 68 -13.99 -0.26 -3.97
CA THR A 68 -15.09 0.29 -3.17
C THR A 68 -15.10 -0.24 -1.74
N ASP A 69 -14.64 -1.47 -1.53
CA ASP A 69 -14.64 -2.15 -0.23
C ASP A 69 -13.26 -2.63 0.25
N LEU A 70 -12.23 -2.65 -0.60
CA LEU A 70 -10.86 -3.04 -0.25
C LEU A 70 -10.10 -1.83 0.31
N ARG A 71 -9.51 -2.00 1.51
CA ARG A 71 -8.76 -0.95 2.22
C ARG A 71 -7.33 -1.36 2.57
N GLU A 72 -7.08 -2.65 2.61
CA GLU A 72 -5.79 -3.26 2.93
C GLU A 72 -5.12 -3.77 1.64
N ALA A 73 -3.78 -3.70 1.59
CA ALA A 73 -3.00 -4.31 0.52
C ALA A 73 -2.65 -5.77 0.87
N TYR A 74 -3.07 -6.68 0.02
CA TYR A 74 -2.86 -8.11 0.18
C TYR A 74 -1.83 -8.63 -0.83
N LEU A 75 -1.04 -9.64 -0.44
CA LEU A 75 -0.13 -10.36 -1.33
C LEU A 75 -0.17 -11.87 -1.06
N HIS A 76 0.20 -12.63 -2.08
CA HIS A 76 0.56 -14.03 -1.89
C HIS A 76 1.73 -14.13 -0.87
N PRO A 77 1.74 -15.12 0.05
CA PRO A 77 2.75 -15.18 1.12
C PRO A 77 4.20 -15.11 0.64
N LYS A 78 4.53 -15.75 -0.48
CA LYS A 78 5.89 -15.69 -1.06
C LYS A 78 6.26 -14.27 -1.52
N ALA A 79 5.33 -13.55 -2.15
CA ALA A 79 5.55 -12.18 -2.60
C ALA A 79 5.65 -11.22 -1.41
N ALA A 80 4.80 -11.39 -0.39
CA ALA A 80 4.89 -10.61 0.84
C ALA A 80 6.23 -10.79 1.56
N ALA A 81 6.72 -12.02 1.67
CA ALA A 81 8.04 -12.29 2.26
C ALA A 81 9.18 -11.64 1.47
N ALA A 82 9.10 -11.65 0.12
CA ALA A 82 10.07 -10.97 -0.73
C ALA A 82 10.01 -9.44 -0.55
N LEU A 83 8.82 -8.85 -0.46
CA LEU A 83 8.63 -7.42 -0.23
C LEU A 83 9.18 -6.98 1.14
N VAL A 84 8.93 -7.76 2.20
CA VAL A 84 9.48 -7.51 3.54
C VAL A 84 11.02 -7.58 3.51
N LYS A 85 11.60 -8.54 2.77
CA LYS A 85 13.05 -8.62 2.60
C LYS A 85 13.61 -7.39 1.88
N ALA A 86 12.92 -6.92 0.83
CA ALA A 86 13.29 -5.69 0.13
C ALA A 86 13.21 -4.46 1.04
N GLN A 87 12.15 -4.32 1.84
CA GLN A 87 12.01 -3.23 2.82
C GLN A 87 13.15 -3.25 3.86
N LYS A 88 13.47 -4.42 4.41
CA LYS A 88 14.59 -4.55 5.35
C LYS A 88 15.93 -4.15 4.70
N ARG A 89 16.15 -4.55 3.45
CA ARG A 89 17.36 -4.16 2.71
C ARG A 89 17.39 -2.65 2.43
N LEU A 90 16.28 -2.06 2.06
CA LEU A 90 16.15 -0.61 1.88
C LEU A 90 16.52 0.12 3.18
N LYS A 91 15.99 -0.30 4.32
CA LYS A 91 16.28 0.30 5.63
C LYS A 91 17.76 0.21 6.03
N GLN A 92 18.49 -0.81 5.59
CA GLN A 92 19.94 -0.91 5.78
C GLN A 92 20.73 0.10 4.94
N LEU A 93 20.27 0.35 3.70
CA LEU A 93 20.93 1.26 2.76
C LEU A 93 20.52 2.72 2.97
N ARG A 94 19.25 2.96 3.26
CA ARG A 94 18.63 4.27 3.42
C ARG A 94 17.60 4.20 4.57
N PRO A 95 18.06 4.37 5.82
CA PRO A 95 17.17 4.30 7.00
C PRO A 95 16.03 5.32 6.98
N ASP A 96 16.25 6.44 6.28
CA ASP A 96 15.31 7.53 6.07
C ASP A 96 14.15 7.20 5.12
N LEU A 97 14.29 6.15 4.29
CA LEU A 97 13.30 5.78 3.28
C LEU A 97 12.52 4.51 3.63
N SER A 98 11.35 4.39 3.04
CA SER A 98 10.49 3.21 3.10
C SER A 98 9.86 2.94 1.73
N LEU A 99 9.44 1.69 1.51
CA LEU A 99 8.57 1.35 0.40
C LEU A 99 7.16 1.88 0.66
N LYS A 100 6.50 2.36 -0.40
CA LYS A 100 5.09 2.74 -0.40
C LYS A 100 4.37 1.99 -1.50
N VAL A 101 3.38 1.19 -1.10
CA VAL A 101 2.58 0.34 -2.00
C VAL A 101 1.33 1.09 -2.42
N TYR A 102 1.10 1.14 -3.73
CA TYR A 102 -0.08 1.75 -4.33
C TYR A 102 -1.07 0.72 -4.87
N ASP A 103 -0.61 -0.47 -5.23
CA ASP A 103 -1.45 -1.62 -5.58
C ASP A 103 -0.73 -2.94 -5.29
N ALA A 104 -1.50 -4.00 -5.07
CA ALA A 104 -0.98 -5.33 -4.75
C ALA A 104 -1.89 -6.42 -5.36
N ALA A 105 -2.45 -7.34 -4.58
CA ALA A 105 -3.40 -8.31 -5.09
C ALA A 105 -4.67 -7.61 -5.60
N ARG A 106 -4.96 -7.79 -6.87
CA ARG A 106 -6.06 -7.12 -7.59
C ARG A 106 -7.12 -8.15 -7.99
N PRO A 107 -8.38 -7.99 -7.57
CA PRO A 107 -9.47 -8.86 -8.04
C PRO A 107 -9.61 -8.83 -9.57
N MET A 108 -9.96 -9.98 -10.18
CA MET A 108 -10.06 -10.10 -11.64
C MET A 108 -11.12 -9.17 -12.24
N HIS A 109 -12.23 -8.93 -11.55
CA HIS A 109 -13.27 -8.01 -12.03
C HIS A 109 -12.78 -6.54 -12.09
N ILE A 110 -11.85 -6.16 -11.19
CA ILE A 110 -11.18 -4.86 -11.26
C ILE A 110 -10.24 -4.80 -12.47
N GLN A 111 -9.47 -5.86 -12.72
CA GLN A 111 -8.64 -5.98 -13.92
C GLN A 111 -9.47 -5.84 -15.19
N GLN A 112 -10.67 -6.45 -15.24
CA GLN A 112 -11.58 -6.33 -16.36
C GLN A 112 -12.05 -4.87 -16.56
N THR A 113 -12.35 -4.18 -15.48
CA THR A 113 -12.74 -2.76 -15.54
C THR A 113 -11.60 -1.90 -16.09
N MET A 114 -10.36 -2.12 -15.63
CA MET A 114 -9.17 -1.44 -16.14
C MET A 114 -8.94 -1.71 -17.64
N TRP A 115 -9.03 -2.98 -18.04
CA TRP A 115 -8.87 -3.39 -19.43
C TRP A 115 -9.90 -2.70 -20.34
N ASN A 116 -11.15 -2.62 -19.90
CA ASN A 116 -12.22 -1.97 -20.69
C ASN A 116 -11.95 -0.47 -20.95
N VAL A 117 -11.13 0.19 -20.14
CA VAL A 117 -10.73 1.61 -20.36
C VAL A 117 -9.69 1.74 -21.48
N VAL A 118 -8.77 0.76 -21.61
CA VAL A 118 -7.62 0.87 -22.51
C VAL A 118 -7.71 0.02 -23.77
N ARG A 119 -8.53 -1.02 -23.79
CA ARG A 119 -8.65 -1.96 -24.91
C ARG A 119 -8.89 -1.23 -26.24
N GLY A 120 -8.13 -1.61 -27.26
CA GLY A 120 -8.21 -0.99 -28.58
C GLY A 120 -7.56 0.40 -28.68
N THR A 121 -6.86 0.85 -27.65
CA THR A 121 -6.06 2.07 -27.67
C THR A 121 -4.55 1.72 -27.63
N LYS A 122 -3.68 2.70 -27.90
CA LYS A 122 -2.23 2.53 -27.74
C LYS A 122 -1.78 2.25 -26.28
N LYS A 123 -2.71 2.34 -25.32
CA LYS A 123 -2.44 2.10 -23.90
C LYS A 123 -2.74 0.67 -23.46
N ASP A 124 -3.32 -0.17 -24.33
CA ASP A 124 -3.67 -1.56 -23.98
C ASP A 124 -2.44 -2.42 -23.63
N ILE A 125 -1.27 -2.09 -24.15
CA ILE A 125 0.00 -2.75 -23.83
C ILE A 125 0.42 -2.62 -22.36
N TYR A 126 -0.14 -1.64 -21.60
CA TYR A 126 0.18 -1.42 -20.19
C TYR A 126 -0.76 -2.15 -19.22
N VAL A 127 -1.86 -2.72 -19.72
CA VAL A 127 -2.86 -3.37 -18.87
C VAL A 127 -3.09 -4.80 -19.35
N SER A 128 -2.81 -5.79 -18.50
CA SER A 128 -2.98 -7.20 -18.86
C SER A 128 -4.42 -7.53 -19.22
N ASN A 129 -4.62 -8.26 -20.32
CA ASN A 129 -5.93 -8.68 -20.77
C ASN A 129 -6.50 -9.80 -19.89
N PRO A 130 -7.67 -9.62 -19.24
CA PRO A 130 -8.28 -10.65 -18.40
C PRO A 130 -8.65 -11.93 -19.15
N ALA A 131 -8.97 -11.84 -20.45
CA ALA A 131 -9.27 -13.01 -21.28
C ALA A 131 -8.08 -13.97 -21.44
N HIS A 132 -6.87 -13.48 -21.19
CA HIS A 132 -5.63 -14.27 -21.20
C HIS A 132 -5.12 -14.61 -19.78
N GLY A 133 -6.00 -14.58 -18.77
CA GLY A 133 -5.64 -14.87 -17.38
C GLY A 133 -5.23 -13.65 -16.56
N GLY A 134 -5.30 -12.45 -17.14
CA GLY A 134 -4.91 -11.22 -16.43
C GLY A 134 -3.40 -11.07 -16.27
N GLY A 135 -2.97 -10.42 -15.18
CA GLY A 135 -1.58 -10.16 -14.84
C GLY A 135 -1.19 -10.65 -13.44
N MET A 136 0.07 -10.47 -13.06
CA MET A 136 0.61 -10.97 -11.80
C MET A 136 -0.09 -10.37 -10.56
N HIS A 137 -0.65 -9.17 -10.65
CA HIS A 137 -1.49 -8.58 -9.60
C HIS A 137 -2.71 -9.45 -9.27
N ASN A 138 -3.30 -10.11 -10.27
CA ASN A 138 -4.48 -10.95 -10.06
C ASN A 138 -4.17 -12.22 -9.26
N TYR A 139 -2.89 -12.58 -9.16
CA TYR A 139 -2.39 -13.72 -8.38
C TYR A 139 -1.67 -13.27 -7.09
N GLY A 140 -1.72 -11.97 -6.76
CA GLY A 140 -1.03 -11.42 -5.61
C GLY A 140 0.50 -11.52 -5.68
N LEU A 141 1.06 -11.55 -6.89
CA LEU A 141 2.50 -11.74 -7.15
C LEU A 141 3.19 -10.50 -7.70
N ALA A 142 2.50 -9.37 -7.77
CA ALA A 142 3.04 -8.09 -8.16
C ALA A 142 2.59 -6.97 -7.20
N VAL A 143 3.37 -5.90 -7.16
CA VAL A 143 3.08 -4.66 -6.44
C VAL A 143 3.43 -3.46 -7.31
N ASP A 144 2.63 -2.40 -7.22
CA ASP A 144 2.99 -1.06 -7.67
C ASP A 144 3.55 -0.29 -6.46
N ILE A 145 4.83 0.08 -6.54
CA ILE A 145 5.55 0.67 -5.41
C ILE A 145 6.31 1.93 -5.81
N THR A 146 6.60 2.75 -4.81
CA THR A 146 7.59 3.83 -4.88
C THR A 146 8.35 3.93 -3.56
N LEU A 147 9.29 4.88 -3.49
CA LEU A 147 9.98 5.25 -2.26
C LEU A 147 9.30 6.44 -1.59
N CYS A 148 9.29 6.45 -0.27
CA CYS A 148 8.80 7.59 0.51
C CYS A 148 9.66 7.83 1.76
N ASN A 149 9.58 9.05 2.30
CA ASN A 149 10.18 9.41 3.59
C ASN A 149 9.34 8.88 4.76
N ALA A 150 9.77 9.15 5.99
CA ALA A 150 9.07 8.73 7.21
C ALA A 150 7.65 9.31 7.35
N LYS A 151 7.34 10.43 6.69
CA LYS A 151 6.00 11.04 6.66
C LYS A 151 5.09 10.41 5.59
N GLY A 152 5.64 9.54 4.72
CA GLY A 152 4.93 8.95 3.60
C GLY A 152 4.92 9.84 2.34
N ASP A 153 5.69 10.95 2.31
CA ASP A 153 5.87 11.77 1.12
C ASP A 153 6.78 11.03 0.13
N THR A 154 6.37 10.97 -1.12
CA THR A 154 7.07 10.19 -2.16
C THR A 154 8.25 10.94 -2.75
N LEU A 155 9.29 10.21 -3.13
CA LEU A 155 10.35 10.74 -3.96
C LEU A 155 9.84 10.93 -5.40
N ASP A 156 10.43 11.91 -6.08
CA ASP A 156 10.19 12.06 -7.52
C ASP A 156 10.96 10.98 -8.29
N MET A 157 10.21 10.12 -8.98
CA MET A 157 10.74 9.03 -9.81
C MET A 157 10.63 9.35 -11.31
N GLY A 158 10.48 10.64 -11.67
CA GLY A 158 10.43 11.13 -13.06
C GLY A 158 9.08 11.04 -13.73
N THR A 159 8.17 10.19 -13.26
CA THR A 159 6.77 10.11 -13.68
C THR A 159 5.87 9.90 -12.47
N LYS A 160 4.60 10.25 -12.60
CA LYS A 160 3.61 9.82 -11.62
C LYS A 160 3.51 8.29 -11.65
N ILE A 161 3.19 7.70 -10.50
CA ILE A 161 2.81 6.28 -10.44
C ILE A 161 1.66 6.02 -11.42
N ASP A 162 1.62 4.84 -12.02
CA ASP A 162 0.57 4.43 -12.97
C ASP A 162 0.53 5.27 -14.27
N TYR A 163 1.65 5.89 -14.64
CA TYR A 163 1.76 6.65 -15.87
C TYR A 163 1.87 5.70 -17.07
N LEU A 164 0.83 5.67 -17.92
CA LEU A 164 0.77 4.83 -19.12
C LEU A 164 1.39 5.55 -20.33
N GLY A 165 2.72 5.55 -20.40
CA GLY A 165 3.45 6.19 -21.50
C GLY A 165 4.94 5.87 -21.47
N THR A 166 5.64 6.17 -22.57
CA THR A 166 7.04 5.79 -22.81
C THR A 166 8.00 6.29 -21.74
N ALA A 167 7.75 7.46 -21.13
CA ALA A 167 8.61 7.99 -20.06
C ALA A 167 8.66 7.10 -18.80
N ALA A 168 7.69 6.19 -18.59
CA ALA A 168 7.70 5.24 -17.49
C ALA A 168 8.42 3.92 -17.85
N HIS A 169 8.96 3.76 -19.07
CA HIS A 169 9.69 2.56 -19.43
C HIS A 169 11.06 2.55 -18.75
N ILE A 170 11.49 1.39 -18.27
CA ILE A 170 12.76 1.20 -17.56
C ILE A 170 13.99 1.63 -18.38
N ASN A 171 13.90 1.58 -19.71
CA ASN A 171 14.97 2.01 -20.62
C ASN A 171 15.01 3.53 -20.85
N GLN A 172 14.16 4.32 -20.15
CA GLN A 172 14.12 5.78 -20.27
C GLN A 172 14.88 6.51 -19.17
N GLU A 173 15.48 5.79 -18.23
CA GLU A 173 16.19 6.37 -17.07
C GLU A 173 17.27 7.39 -17.54
N ASP A 174 18.15 7.00 -18.44
CA ASP A 174 19.19 7.89 -18.97
C ASP A 174 18.63 9.15 -19.65
N VAL A 175 17.48 9.03 -20.32
CA VAL A 175 16.79 10.17 -20.95
C VAL A 175 16.26 11.11 -19.87
N LEU A 176 15.63 10.57 -18.84
CA LEU A 176 15.07 11.35 -17.72
C LEU A 176 16.19 12.05 -16.91
N VAL A 177 17.33 11.39 -16.72
CA VAL A 177 18.52 12.00 -16.08
C VAL A 177 19.06 13.15 -16.94
N ARG A 178 19.25 12.96 -18.26
CA ARG A 178 19.71 14.03 -19.15
C ARG A 178 18.74 15.22 -19.22
N GLN A 179 17.45 14.98 -19.03
CA GLN A 179 16.41 16.01 -18.98
C GLN A 179 16.25 16.65 -17.60
N HIS A 180 17.10 16.30 -16.63
CA HIS A 180 17.03 16.76 -15.24
C HIS A 180 15.67 16.48 -14.54
N ARG A 181 14.96 15.43 -14.99
CA ARG A 181 13.71 15.00 -14.38
C ARG A 181 13.90 14.06 -13.20
N ILE A 182 15.01 13.32 -13.19
CA ILE A 182 15.45 12.51 -12.04
C ILE A 182 16.96 12.69 -11.86
N SER A 183 17.47 12.40 -10.65
CA SER A 183 18.89 12.30 -10.39
C SER A 183 19.42 10.90 -10.74
N LYS A 184 20.72 10.73 -10.87
CA LYS A 184 21.36 9.41 -10.99
C LYS A 184 21.20 8.51 -9.76
N GLN A 185 20.72 9.06 -8.65
CA GLN A 185 20.55 8.38 -7.37
C GLN A 185 19.07 8.08 -7.06
N ALA A 186 18.16 8.46 -7.97
CA ALA A 186 16.71 8.28 -7.80
C ALA A 186 16.26 6.81 -7.95
#